data_788631ddca5421f84c1d58f4051da368
#
_entry.id   788631ddca5421f84c1d58f4051da368
#
_cell.length_a   1.000
_cell.length_b   1.000
_cell.length_c   1.000
_cell.angle_alpha   90.00
_cell.angle_beta   90.00
_cell.angle_gamma   90.00
#
_symmetry.space_group_name_H-M   'P 1'
#
loop_
_entity.id
_entity.type
_entity.pdbx_description
1 polymer ?
#
loop_
_entity_poly.entity_id
_entity_poly.type
_entity_poly.pdbx_seq_one_letter_code
_entity_poly.pdbx_strand_id
1 'polypeptide(L)'
;RKKTCQDSIYQMANPDDNVPERSRIVFDIRDEVRDFVEKFVQKEDGTLQSDALKRLTEHKDTDTSVRHMAGALLRIRAFFDAGTSVDEFFPFLRSNVLMIYVAADGLEDAFHLFTVMNNRGIKLRNSDILKAQNLKALPAADRAAQAKKWEAMETHFGEEFDNFLSHIR
;
A
#
# COMPACT_ATOMS: atom_id res chain seq x y z
N ARG A 1 21.56 2.38 14.66
CA ARG A 1 20.09 2.47 14.45
C ARG A 1 19.72 2.71 13.00
N LYS A 2 20.42 3.61 12.25
CA LYS A 2 20.18 3.79 10.79
C LYS A 2 20.30 2.43 10.06
N LYS A 3 21.34 1.65 10.34
CA LYS A 3 21.54 0.31 9.78
C LYS A 3 20.40 -0.65 10.12
N THR A 4 19.91 -0.66 11.36
CA THR A 4 18.80 -1.53 11.79
C THR A 4 17.50 -1.20 11.05
N CYS A 5 17.23 0.08 10.76
CA CYS A 5 16.07 0.48 9.97
C CYS A 5 16.24 0.08 8.50
N GLN A 6 17.44 0.20 7.94
CA GLN A 6 17.73 -0.25 6.57
C GLN A 6 17.56 -1.77 6.44
N ASP A 7 18.08 -2.55 7.39
CA ASP A 7 17.94 -4.02 7.41
C ASP A 7 16.47 -4.46 7.54
N SER A 8 15.60 -3.61 8.09
CA SER A 8 14.15 -3.88 8.18
C SER A 8 13.43 -3.69 6.85
N ILE A 9 13.95 -2.85 5.96
CA ILE A 9 13.36 -2.53 4.65
C ILE A 9 14.03 -3.34 3.54
N TYR A 10 15.32 -3.62 3.70
CA TYR A 10 16.16 -4.23 2.67
C TYR A 10 16.94 -5.42 3.23
N GLN A 11 16.88 -6.53 2.52
CA GLN A 11 17.65 -7.73 2.83
C GLN A 11 18.91 -7.74 1.97
N MET A 12 20.08 -7.66 2.61
CA MET A 12 21.35 -7.79 1.92
C MET A 12 21.58 -9.24 1.46
N ALA A 13 22.28 -9.40 0.36
CA ALA A 13 22.72 -10.72 -0.10
C ALA A 13 23.61 -11.39 0.97
N ASN A 14 23.35 -12.66 1.23
CA ASN A 14 24.26 -13.53 2.00
C ASN A 14 24.64 -14.72 1.12
N PRO A 15 25.83 -14.70 0.49
CA PRO A 15 26.29 -15.77 -0.39
C PRO A 15 26.44 -17.12 0.33
N ASP A 16 26.80 -17.11 1.61
CA ASP A 16 27.05 -18.33 2.39
C ASP A 16 25.74 -19.12 2.62
N ASP A 17 24.61 -18.43 2.77
CA ASP A 17 23.29 -19.03 2.97
C ASP A 17 22.45 -19.06 1.69
N ASN A 18 23.01 -18.69 0.54
CA ASN A 18 22.31 -18.56 -0.74
C ASN A 18 21.06 -17.63 -0.67
N VAL A 19 21.17 -16.58 0.12
CA VAL A 19 20.11 -15.59 0.32
C VAL A 19 20.31 -14.43 -0.66
N PRO A 20 19.37 -14.19 -1.58
CA PRO A 20 19.50 -13.10 -2.53
C PRO A 20 19.23 -11.75 -1.88
N GLU A 21 19.82 -10.71 -2.45
CA GLU A 21 19.49 -9.32 -2.16
C GLU A 21 18.06 -9.02 -2.62
N ARG A 22 17.24 -8.42 -1.74
CA ARG A 22 15.87 -8.02 -2.10
C ARG A 22 15.31 -6.94 -1.18
N SER A 23 14.43 -6.12 -1.72
CA SER A 23 13.56 -5.30 -0.90
C SER A 23 12.55 -6.16 -0.13
N ARG A 24 12.30 -5.81 1.13
CA ARG A 24 11.25 -6.44 1.96
C ARG A 24 9.89 -5.78 1.77
N ILE A 25 9.87 -4.60 1.13
CA ILE A 25 8.66 -3.86 0.79
C ILE A 25 8.51 -3.93 -0.72
N VAL A 26 7.48 -4.65 -1.17
CA VAL A 26 7.20 -4.85 -2.59
C VAL A 26 5.74 -4.47 -2.85
N PHE A 27 5.51 -3.68 -3.90
CA PHE A 27 4.20 -3.27 -4.36
C PHE A 27 4.12 -3.44 -5.88
N ASP A 28 3.79 -4.65 -6.34
CA ASP A 28 3.79 -4.99 -7.76
C ASP A 28 2.40 -4.91 -8.42
N ILE A 29 1.38 -4.46 -7.68
CA ILE A 29 -0.01 -4.45 -8.16
C ILE A 29 -0.27 -3.30 -9.13
N ARG A 30 0.39 -2.15 -8.93
CA ARG A 30 0.25 -0.95 -9.75
C ARG A 30 1.62 -0.34 -9.99
N ASP A 31 1.91 -0.03 -11.24
CA ASP A 31 3.22 0.50 -11.66
C ASP A 31 3.54 1.83 -10.95
N GLU A 32 2.57 2.73 -10.84
CA GLU A 32 2.75 4.04 -10.20
C GLU A 32 3.10 3.92 -8.72
N VAL A 33 2.50 2.94 -8.03
CA VAL A 33 2.76 2.67 -6.60
C VAL A 33 4.13 2.02 -6.44
N ARG A 34 4.50 1.08 -7.30
CA ARG A 34 5.83 0.46 -7.31
C ARG A 34 6.91 1.53 -7.48
N ASP A 35 6.79 2.37 -8.51
CA ASP A 35 7.75 3.42 -8.82
C ASP A 35 7.88 4.43 -7.66
N PHE A 36 6.75 4.75 -7.00
CA PHE A 36 6.74 5.59 -5.80
C PHE A 36 7.51 4.94 -4.66
N VAL A 37 7.25 3.66 -4.36
CA VAL A 37 7.91 2.93 -3.27
C VAL A 37 9.41 2.81 -3.54
N GLU A 38 9.82 2.45 -4.74
CA GLU A 38 11.23 2.39 -5.13
C GLU A 38 11.93 3.74 -4.96
N LYS A 39 11.31 4.81 -5.44
CA LYS A 39 11.90 6.15 -5.44
C LYS A 39 11.97 6.80 -4.08
N PHE A 40 10.90 6.69 -3.29
CA PHE A 40 10.76 7.47 -2.05
C PHE A 40 10.93 6.64 -0.77
N VAL A 41 10.70 5.33 -0.80
CA VAL A 41 10.78 4.48 0.39
C VAL A 41 12.05 3.63 0.41
N GLN A 42 12.39 2.98 -0.71
CA GLN A 42 13.55 2.09 -0.78
C GLN A 42 14.86 2.84 -0.97
N LYS A 43 14.82 3.91 -1.77
CA LYS A 43 16.01 4.72 -2.04
C LYS A 43 16.45 5.50 -0.82
N GLU A 44 17.75 5.50 -0.55
CA GLU A 44 18.34 6.32 0.52
C GLU A 44 17.96 7.79 0.33
N ASP A 45 17.57 8.44 1.44
CA ASP A 45 17.08 9.83 1.49
C ASP A 45 15.83 10.13 0.63
N GLY A 46 15.19 9.11 0.06
CA GLY A 46 13.96 9.28 -0.71
C GLY A 46 12.84 9.95 0.07
N THR A 47 12.64 9.57 1.33
CA THR A 47 11.63 10.17 2.23
C THR A 47 11.93 11.63 2.60
N LEU A 48 13.16 12.10 2.39
CA LEU A 48 13.57 13.48 2.70
C LEU A 48 13.23 14.47 1.57
N GLN A 49 12.78 14.00 0.41
CA GLN A 49 12.45 14.81 -0.75
C GLN A 49 11.08 15.52 -0.60
N SER A 50 10.93 16.38 0.40
CA SER A 50 9.67 17.00 0.77
C SER A 50 8.98 17.76 -0.37
N ASP A 51 9.74 18.49 -1.21
CA ASP A 51 9.17 19.24 -2.32
C ASP A 51 8.61 18.33 -3.44
N ALA A 52 9.28 17.21 -3.70
CA ALA A 52 8.79 16.23 -4.64
C ALA A 52 7.52 15.53 -4.10
N LEU A 53 7.49 15.19 -2.82
CA LEU A 53 6.32 14.61 -2.16
C LEU A 53 5.14 15.58 -2.14
N LYS A 54 5.34 16.89 -1.87
CA LYS A 54 4.30 17.91 -1.91
C LYS A 54 3.68 18.02 -3.31
N ARG A 55 4.51 18.07 -4.36
CA ARG A 55 3.99 18.10 -5.75
C ARG A 55 3.08 16.92 -6.06
N LEU A 56 3.41 15.72 -5.57
CA LEU A 56 2.56 14.54 -5.74
C LEU A 56 1.22 14.65 -5.01
N THR A 57 1.16 15.36 -3.88
CA THR A 57 -0.10 15.59 -3.16
C THR A 57 -0.99 16.64 -3.83
N GLU A 58 -0.41 17.58 -4.55
CA GLU A 58 -1.11 18.72 -5.15
C GLU A 58 -1.55 18.46 -6.59
N HIS A 59 -0.86 17.58 -7.32
CA HIS A 59 -1.12 17.31 -8.72
C HIS A 59 -2.39 16.47 -8.89
N LYS A 60 -3.35 16.95 -9.69
CA LYS A 60 -4.66 16.31 -9.87
C LYS A 60 -4.60 14.94 -10.54
N ASP A 61 -3.65 14.76 -11.45
CA ASP A 61 -3.49 13.50 -12.22
C ASP A 61 -2.64 12.44 -11.49
N THR A 62 -2.19 12.73 -10.25
CA THR A 62 -1.47 11.75 -9.43
C THR A 62 -2.44 10.65 -8.99
N ASP A 63 -2.03 9.38 -9.14
CA ASP A 63 -2.78 8.23 -8.60
C ASP A 63 -3.14 8.46 -7.13
N THR A 64 -4.36 8.08 -6.75
CA THR A 64 -4.90 8.33 -5.41
C THR A 64 -4.07 7.67 -4.31
N SER A 65 -3.56 6.45 -4.56
CA SER A 65 -2.72 5.72 -3.59
C SER A 65 -1.38 6.42 -3.42
N VAL A 66 -0.76 6.85 -4.53
CA VAL A 66 0.50 7.62 -4.51
C VAL A 66 0.35 8.93 -3.75
N ARG A 67 -0.76 9.65 -3.98
CA ARG A 67 -1.08 10.89 -3.28
C ARG A 67 -1.21 10.66 -1.76
N HIS A 68 -1.93 9.62 -1.35
CA HIS A 68 -2.09 9.27 0.06
C HIS A 68 -0.77 8.85 0.70
N MET A 69 0.06 8.06 0.00
CA MET A 69 1.37 7.65 0.49
C MET A 69 2.32 8.85 0.64
N ALA A 70 2.34 9.75 -0.34
CA ALA A 70 3.12 10.99 -0.26
C ALA A 70 2.68 11.85 0.92
N GLY A 71 1.36 12.03 1.10
CA GLY A 71 0.79 12.74 2.25
C GLY A 71 1.14 12.09 3.59
N ALA A 72 1.14 10.76 3.66
CA ALA A 72 1.54 10.02 4.86
C ALA A 72 3.01 10.25 5.20
N LEU A 73 3.92 10.18 4.22
CA LEU A 73 5.35 10.47 4.43
C LEU A 73 5.59 11.89 4.93
N LEU A 74 4.88 12.88 4.37
CA LEU A 74 4.98 14.28 4.84
C LEU A 74 4.48 14.44 6.28
N ARG A 75 3.39 13.76 6.66
CA ARG A 75 2.87 13.78 8.04
C ARG A 75 3.82 13.12 9.02
N ILE A 76 4.40 11.97 8.66
CA ILE A 76 5.40 11.27 9.47
C ILE A 76 6.60 12.18 9.70
N ARG A 77 7.07 12.85 8.64
CA ARG A 77 8.17 13.81 8.75
C ARG A 77 7.82 14.96 9.70
N ALA A 78 6.67 15.60 9.49
CA ALA A 78 6.24 16.70 10.35
C ALA A 78 6.12 16.29 11.82
N PHE A 79 5.69 15.06 12.09
CA PHE A 79 5.61 14.50 13.45
C PHE A 79 7.00 14.43 14.12
N PHE A 80 8.03 13.99 13.40
CA PHE A 80 9.40 13.94 13.94
C PHE A 80 10.05 15.32 14.00
N ASP A 81 9.81 16.20 13.01
CA ASP A 81 10.33 17.57 13.00
C ASP A 81 9.72 18.42 14.13
N ALA A 82 8.52 18.05 14.64
CA ALA A 82 7.91 18.68 15.80
C ALA A 82 8.56 18.32 17.16
N GLY A 83 9.63 17.53 17.15
CA GLY A 83 10.45 17.24 18.33
C GLY A 83 10.33 15.84 18.89
N THR A 84 9.58 14.95 18.24
CA THR A 84 9.54 13.53 18.63
C THR A 84 10.87 12.86 18.27
N SER A 85 11.56 12.32 19.27
CA SER A 85 12.82 11.61 19.04
C SER A 85 12.59 10.25 18.36
N VAL A 86 13.21 10.05 17.19
CA VAL A 86 13.22 8.73 16.52
C VAL A 86 13.87 7.68 17.42
N ASP A 87 14.84 8.08 18.23
CA ASP A 87 15.58 7.21 19.14
C ASP A 87 14.72 6.69 20.30
N GLU A 88 13.69 7.41 20.68
CA GLU A 88 12.71 7.00 21.69
C GLU A 88 11.51 6.28 21.04
N PHE A 89 11.04 6.81 19.92
CA PHE A 89 9.88 6.28 19.23
C PHE A 89 10.12 4.86 18.67
N PHE A 90 11.28 4.59 18.09
CA PHE A 90 11.54 3.30 17.47
C PHE A 90 11.60 2.11 18.47
N PRO A 91 12.28 2.22 19.64
CA PRO A 91 12.18 1.21 20.70
C PRO A 91 10.74 1.04 21.23
N PHE A 92 10.02 2.15 21.40
CA PHE A 92 8.62 2.11 21.80
C PHE A 92 7.77 1.31 20.81
N LEU A 93 7.87 1.60 19.52
CA LEU A 93 7.16 0.89 18.45
C LEU A 93 7.44 -0.61 18.48
N ARG A 94 8.70 -1.00 18.63
CA ARG A 94 9.09 -2.42 18.67
C ARG A 94 8.62 -3.18 19.89
N SER A 95 8.49 -2.50 21.03
CA SER A 95 8.18 -3.14 22.32
C SER A 95 6.72 -3.07 22.71
N ASN A 96 5.98 -2.08 22.19
CA ASN A 96 4.62 -1.80 22.64
C ASN A 96 3.56 -1.92 21.52
N VAL A 97 3.97 -2.06 20.26
CA VAL A 97 3.02 -2.25 19.16
C VAL A 97 2.97 -3.72 18.79
N LEU A 98 1.79 -4.32 18.98
CA LEU A 98 1.51 -5.71 18.63
C LEU A 98 0.82 -5.73 17.26
N MET A 99 1.35 -6.50 16.34
CA MET A 99 0.73 -6.77 15.04
C MET A 99 0.33 -8.24 14.97
N ILE A 100 -0.90 -8.48 14.53
CA ILE A 100 -1.39 -9.84 14.26
C ILE A 100 -1.22 -10.09 12.76
N TYR A 101 -0.37 -11.08 12.43
CA TYR A 101 -0.24 -11.55 11.07
C TYR A 101 -1.23 -12.71 10.85
N VAL A 102 -2.09 -12.56 9.85
CA VAL A 102 -3.06 -13.60 9.47
C VAL A 102 -2.80 -13.96 8.01
N ALA A 103 -2.54 -15.23 7.75
CA ALA A 103 -2.41 -15.79 6.42
C ALA A 103 -3.61 -16.69 6.11
N ALA A 104 -4.03 -16.70 4.85
CA ALA A 104 -5.06 -17.60 4.35
C ALA A 104 -4.52 -18.34 3.12
N ASP A 105 -4.78 -19.64 3.03
CA ASP A 105 -4.28 -20.48 1.95
C ASP A 105 -5.07 -20.32 0.64
N GLY A 106 -6.27 -19.74 0.73
CA GLY A 106 -7.15 -19.51 -0.42
C GLY A 106 -7.69 -18.09 -0.49
N LEU A 107 -7.97 -17.63 -1.70
CA LEU A 107 -8.54 -16.30 -1.95
C LEU A 107 -9.91 -16.13 -1.27
N GLU A 108 -10.69 -17.21 -1.17
CA GLU A 108 -12.03 -17.22 -0.57
C GLU A 108 -11.95 -17.05 0.95
N ASP A 109 -11.03 -17.76 1.61
CA ASP A 109 -10.76 -17.64 3.05
C ASP A 109 -10.17 -16.28 3.39
N ALA A 110 -9.23 -15.78 2.57
CA ALA A 110 -8.67 -14.45 2.72
C ALA A 110 -9.76 -13.38 2.63
N PHE A 111 -10.70 -13.56 1.72
CA PHE A 111 -11.82 -12.65 1.51
C PHE A 111 -12.81 -12.66 2.68
N HIS A 112 -13.17 -13.86 3.16
CA HIS A 112 -14.04 -14.02 4.33
C HIS A 112 -13.41 -13.41 5.59
N LEU A 113 -12.14 -13.70 5.83
CA LEU A 113 -11.35 -13.14 6.93
C LEU A 113 -11.28 -11.61 6.86
N PHE A 114 -11.00 -11.08 5.68
CA PHE A 114 -10.93 -9.65 5.44
C PHE A 114 -12.28 -8.96 5.69
N THR A 115 -13.38 -9.56 5.27
CA THR A 115 -14.74 -9.04 5.49
C THR A 115 -15.09 -9.03 6.98
N VAL A 116 -14.76 -10.09 7.71
CA VAL A 116 -15.02 -10.19 9.16
C VAL A 116 -14.16 -9.21 9.96
N MET A 117 -12.87 -9.09 9.61
CA MET A 117 -11.96 -8.19 10.34
C MET A 117 -12.20 -6.71 10.04
N ASN A 118 -12.62 -6.39 8.83
CA ASN A 118 -12.85 -5.01 8.37
C ASN A 118 -14.18 -4.42 8.89
N ASN A 119 -15.01 -5.23 9.56
CA ASN A 119 -16.26 -4.75 10.16
C ASN A 119 -16.04 -3.75 11.33
N ARG A 120 -14.79 -3.53 11.75
CA ARG A 120 -14.39 -2.58 12.82
C ARG A 120 -13.62 -1.36 12.34
N GLY A 121 -13.37 -1.21 11.01
CA GLY A 121 -12.58 -0.13 10.42
C GLY A 121 -13.27 0.52 9.22
N ILE A 122 -12.48 0.87 8.20
CA ILE A 122 -13.01 1.32 6.91
C ILE A 122 -13.66 0.10 6.25
N LYS A 123 -14.99 0.13 6.12
CA LYS A 123 -15.73 -0.97 5.50
C LYS A 123 -15.28 -1.17 4.06
N LEU A 124 -15.13 -2.43 3.68
CA LEU A 124 -14.95 -2.80 2.28
C LEU A 124 -16.13 -2.27 1.49
N ARG A 125 -15.85 -1.60 0.40
CA ARG A 125 -16.91 -1.16 -0.52
C ARG A 125 -17.46 -2.38 -1.26
N ASN A 126 -18.76 -2.35 -1.58
CA ASN A 126 -19.36 -3.40 -2.40
C ASN A 126 -18.65 -3.51 -3.76
N SER A 127 -18.13 -2.40 -4.29
CA SER A 127 -17.30 -2.36 -5.49
C SER A 127 -16.04 -3.21 -5.39
N ASP A 128 -15.35 -3.21 -4.25
CA ASP A 128 -14.13 -4.02 -4.06
C ASP A 128 -14.45 -5.52 -4.08
N ILE A 129 -15.58 -5.89 -3.47
CA ILE A 129 -16.09 -7.27 -3.46
C ILE A 129 -16.40 -7.75 -4.87
N LEU A 130 -17.17 -6.95 -5.61
CA LEU A 130 -17.55 -7.25 -6.97
C LEU A 130 -16.35 -7.30 -7.92
N LYS A 131 -15.37 -6.37 -7.73
CA LYS A 131 -14.11 -6.39 -8.47
C LYS A 131 -13.38 -7.72 -8.32
N ALA A 132 -13.19 -8.15 -7.07
CA ALA A 132 -12.48 -9.41 -6.78
C ALA A 132 -13.20 -10.61 -7.37
N GLN A 133 -14.53 -10.70 -7.24
CA GLN A 133 -15.34 -11.80 -7.79
C GLN A 133 -15.30 -11.83 -9.32
N ASN A 134 -15.48 -10.67 -9.97
CA ASN A 134 -15.48 -10.56 -11.41
C ASN A 134 -14.10 -10.89 -12.00
N LEU A 135 -13.02 -10.38 -11.41
CA LEU A 135 -11.66 -10.68 -11.87
C LEU A 135 -11.30 -12.16 -11.66
N LYS A 136 -11.79 -12.79 -10.57
CA LYS A 136 -11.59 -14.23 -10.32
C LYS A 136 -12.21 -15.09 -11.42
N ALA A 137 -13.39 -14.70 -11.93
CA ALA A 137 -14.12 -15.43 -12.97
C ALA A 137 -13.44 -15.37 -14.35
N LEU A 138 -12.49 -14.45 -14.56
CA LEU A 138 -11.81 -14.28 -15.84
C LEU A 138 -10.54 -15.13 -15.96
N PRO A 139 -10.16 -15.51 -17.20
CA PRO A 139 -8.86 -16.10 -17.48
C PRO A 139 -7.72 -15.19 -16.99
N ALA A 140 -6.63 -15.79 -16.51
CA ALA A 140 -5.49 -15.04 -15.94
C ALA A 140 -4.92 -13.99 -16.92
N ALA A 141 -4.91 -14.29 -18.22
CA ALA A 141 -4.42 -13.40 -19.26
C ALA A 141 -5.23 -12.09 -19.39
N ASP A 142 -6.54 -12.13 -19.06
CA ASP A 142 -7.45 -11.00 -19.24
C ASP A 142 -7.59 -10.14 -17.98
N ARG A 143 -7.18 -10.68 -16.83
CA ARG A 143 -7.39 -10.03 -15.52
C ARG A 143 -6.78 -8.65 -15.43
N ALA A 144 -5.56 -8.48 -15.90
CA ALA A 144 -4.84 -7.20 -15.84
C ALA A 144 -5.55 -6.11 -16.66
N ALA A 145 -5.99 -6.44 -17.87
CA ALA A 145 -6.70 -5.51 -18.75
C ALA A 145 -8.06 -5.11 -18.17
N GLN A 146 -8.79 -6.06 -17.57
CA GLN A 146 -10.09 -5.79 -16.98
C GLN A 146 -9.97 -5.05 -15.62
N ALA A 147 -8.91 -5.30 -14.85
CA ALA A 147 -8.62 -4.54 -13.65
C ALA A 147 -8.40 -3.05 -13.97
N LYS A 148 -7.65 -2.74 -15.03
CA LYS A 148 -7.46 -1.33 -15.50
C LYS A 148 -8.77 -0.67 -15.91
N LYS A 149 -9.66 -1.38 -16.59
CA LYS A 149 -10.99 -0.85 -16.95
C LYS A 149 -11.83 -0.57 -15.71
N TRP A 150 -11.79 -1.48 -14.72
CA TRP A 150 -12.48 -1.28 -13.45
C TRP A 150 -11.97 -0.04 -12.71
N GLU A 151 -10.66 0.12 -12.60
CA GLU A 151 -10.03 1.28 -11.98
C GLU A 151 -10.36 2.60 -12.67
N ALA A 152 -10.45 2.58 -13.99
CA ALA A 152 -10.90 3.75 -14.75
C ALA A 152 -12.36 4.12 -14.42
N MET A 153 -13.24 3.12 -14.24
CA MET A 153 -14.63 3.36 -13.79
C MET A 153 -14.68 3.87 -12.35
N GLU A 154 -13.91 3.26 -11.43
CA GLU A 154 -13.79 3.76 -10.05
C GLU A 154 -13.34 5.23 -10.00
N THR A 155 -12.37 5.60 -10.83
CA THR A 155 -11.88 6.97 -10.92
C THR A 155 -12.94 7.92 -11.51
N HIS A 156 -13.68 7.45 -12.51
CA HIS A 156 -14.72 8.26 -13.17
C HIS A 156 -15.92 8.57 -12.26
N PHE A 157 -16.40 7.57 -11.53
CA PHE A 157 -17.57 7.70 -10.66
C PHE A 157 -17.22 8.15 -9.24
N GLY A 158 -15.99 8.00 -8.80
CA GLY A 158 -15.56 8.39 -7.46
C GLY A 158 -16.40 7.73 -6.36
N GLU A 159 -16.93 8.54 -5.45
CA GLU A 159 -17.74 8.07 -4.31
C GLU A 159 -19.12 7.50 -4.73
N GLU A 160 -19.61 7.86 -5.91
CA GLU A 160 -20.89 7.37 -6.43
C GLU A 160 -20.80 5.98 -7.08
N PHE A 161 -19.61 5.38 -7.16
CA PHE A 161 -19.42 4.10 -7.84
C PHE A 161 -20.22 2.96 -7.21
N ASP A 162 -20.28 2.87 -5.89
CA ASP A 162 -21.09 1.87 -5.19
C ASP A 162 -22.59 2.04 -5.45
N ASN A 163 -23.06 3.28 -5.49
CA ASN A 163 -24.44 3.60 -5.85
C ASN A 163 -24.74 3.20 -7.28
N PHE A 164 -23.87 3.54 -8.22
CA PHE A 164 -23.98 3.11 -9.62
C PHE A 164 -24.10 1.60 -9.75
N LEU A 165 -23.20 0.83 -9.10
CA LEU A 165 -23.22 -0.63 -9.14
C LEU A 165 -24.50 -1.23 -8.54
N SER A 166 -25.09 -0.59 -7.54
CA SER A 166 -26.35 -1.04 -6.93
C SER A 166 -27.55 -0.96 -7.88
N HIS A 167 -27.50 -0.11 -8.91
CA HIS A 167 -28.56 0.07 -9.90
C HIS A 167 -28.43 -0.86 -11.12
N ILE A 168 -27.32 -1.62 -11.25
CA ILE A 168 -27.09 -2.53 -12.38
C ILE A 168 -27.65 -3.95 -12.10
N ARG A 169 -28.34 -4.16 -11.02
CA ARG A 169 -28.93 -5.44 -10.63
C ARG A 169 -30.11 -5.86 -11.51
#